data_a69946379899255d84d95db9318f5c78
#
_entry.id   a69946379899255d84d95db9318f5c78
#
_cell.length_a   1.000
_cell.length_b   1.000
_cell.length_c   1.000
_cell.angle_alpha   90.00
_cell.angle_beta   90.00
_cell.angle_gamma   90.00
#
_symmetry.space_group_name_H-M   'P 1'
#
loop_
_entity.id
_entity.type
_entity.pdbx_description
1 polymer ?
#
loop_
_entity_poly.entity_id
_entity_poly.type
_entity_poly.pdbx_seq_one_letter_code
_entity_poly.pdbx_strand_id
1 'polypeptide(L)'
;MIPLALESATEDAIIIPQSPILLFTVLLQPGMMLLAYLVGRLTRRILQRWGTSLSSSAATLTALLGLWGGLALGAWLFDEDYLWATRMLICAVATAVGVIVLTSAVAAWLQHEPELEPIAEAARRGESERLEFKSSARVNLRTGKRDDAMETIAAKTVAAFLNSRGGTLLLGVDDAGRLIGLGPDYTTLRHEDADRYELFLRDLWRTRLGANAAVLPRLDFAPADDGEGDVCRVTVPPSPVPVYLSGPKGKGGRELWVRAGNSTQRLEVDDAIAYVTQRWPHTVRPSLRSRIGTYLLYHRRPAGASADGDRTSGRLLG
;
A
#
# COMPACT_ATOMS: atom_id res chain seq x y z
N MET A 1 34.67 34.94 61.32
CA MET A 1 35.72 34.74 60.31
C MET A 1 35.50 33.39 59.70
N ILE A 2 34.77 33.29 58.61
CA ILE A 2 34.44 32.05 57.90
C ILE A 2 35.13 32.16 56.54
N PRO A 3 36.00 31.25 56.13
CA PRO A 3 36.57 31.29 54.80
C PRO A 3 35.56 30.68 53.78
N LEU A 4 35.27 31.46 52.76
CA LEU A 4 34.60 30.95 51.53
C LEU A 4 35.54 29.98 50.82
N ALA A 5 35.14 28.73 50.72
CA ALA A 5 35.72 27.77 49.77
C ALA A 5 35.07 28.04 48.40
N LEU A 6 35.86 28.49 47.46
CA LEU A 6 35.56 28.45 46.03
C LEU A 6 35.64 27.00 45.55
N GLU A 7 34.49 26.40 45.33
CA GLU A 7 34.39 25.12 44.67
C GLU A 7 34.54 25.32 43.16
N SER A 8 35.67 24.88 42.65
CA SER A 8 36.03 24.93 41.24
C SER A 8 35.04 24.09 40.44
N ALA A 9 34.43 24.69 39.44
CA ALA A 9 33.68 23.98 38.41
C ALA A 9 34.59 22.93 37.74
N THR A 10 34.28 21.70 37.97
CA THR A 10 34.93 20.59 37.28
C THR A 10 34.42 20.60 35.84
N GLU A 11 35.33 20.82 34.91
CA GLU A 11 35.19 20.54 33.49
C GLU A 11 34.58 19.14 33.32
N ASP A 12 33.50 19.07 32.56
CA ASP A 12 32.97 17.83 32.05
C ASP A 12 33.98 17.18 31.09
N ALA A 13 34.96 16.54 31.68
CA ALA A 13 35.91 15.72 30.96
C ALA A 13 35.11 14.54 30.37
N ILE A 14 35.03 14.48 29.06
CA ILE A 14 34.55 13.31 28.30
C ILE A 14 35.35 12.15 28.86
N ILE A 15 34.71 11.29 29.66
CA ILE A 15 35.30 10.10 30.21
C ILE A 15 35.54 9.12 29.04
N ILE A 16 36.72 9.22 28.43
CA ILE A 16 37.20 8.20 27.49
C ILE A 16 37.46 6.94 28.33
N PRO A 17 36.70 5.87 28.13
CA PRO A 17 36.89 4.65 28.92
C PRO A 17 38.30 4.15 28.67
N GLN A 18 39.10 4.12 29.71
CA GLN A 18 40.52 3.73 29.65
C GLN A 18 40.73 2.21 29.53
N SER A 19 39.71 1.40 29.40
CA SER A 19 39.89 -0.01 29.10
C SER A 19 40.20 -0.18 27.61
N PRO A 20 41.33 -0.78 27.23
CA PRO A 20 41.68 -0.98 25.82
C PRO A 20 40.60 -1.76 25.06
N ILE A 21 39.81 -2.55 25.74
CA ILE A 21 38.69 -3.32 25.19
C ILE A 21 37.56 -2.39 24.72
N LEU A 22 37.19 -1.38 25.50
CA LEU A 22 36.13 -0.42 25.13
C LEU A 22 36.55 0.48 23.98
N LEU A 23 37.81 0.99 24.01
CA LEU A 23 38.34 1.80 22.91
C LEU A 23 38.40 0.98 21.62
N PHE A 24 38.84 -0.26 21.69
CA PHE A 24 38.89 -1.17 20.56
C PHE A 24 37.48 -1.46 19.98
N THR A 25 36.50 -1.70 20.87
CA THR A 25 35.09 -1.94 20.44
C THR A 25 34.50 -0.75 19.74
N VAL A 26 34.73 0.50 20.20
CA VAL A 26 34.23 1.74 19.59
C VAL A 26 34.89 2.00 18.23
N LEU A 27 36.20 1.80 18.11
CA LEU A 27 36.94 1.96 16.86
C LEU A 27 36.54 0.91 15.80
N LEU A 28 36.02 -0.21 16.22
CA LEU A 28 35.68 -1.34 15.36
C LEU A 28 34.30 -1.23 14.73
N GLN A 29 33.36 -0.51 15.37
CA GLN A 29 32.00 -0.34 14.84
C GLN A 29 32.00 0.22 13.40
N PRO A 30 32.79 1.24 13.03
CA PRO A 30 32.86 1.72 11.63
C PRO A 30 33.35 0.63 10.67
N GLY A 31 34.32 -0.20 11.11
CA GLY A 31 34.81 -1.33 10.31
C GLY A 31 33.73 -2.39 10.04
N MET A 32 32.96 -2.74 11.08
CA MET A 32 31.82 -3.65 10.95
C MET A 32 30.71 -3.08 10.03
N MET A 33 30.44 -1.78 10.14
CA MET A 33 29.50 -1.12 9.22
C MET A 33 29.98 -1.13 7.77
N LEU A 34 31.28 -0.87 7.55
CA LEU A 34 31.89 -0.97 6.23
C LEU A 34 31.82 -2.38 5.67
N LEU A 35 32.14 -3.37 6.49
CA LEU A 35 32.06 -4.78 6.11
C LEU A 35 30.61 -5.18 5.78
N ALA A 36 29.64 -4.79 6.60
CA ALA A 36 28.22 -5.03 6.35
C ALA A 36 27.77 -4.39 5.04
N TYR A 37 28.19 -3.17 4.76
CA TYR A 37 27.91 -2.49 3.50
C TYR A 37 28.53 -3.23 2.30
N LEU A 38 29.78 -3.66 2.39
CA LEU A 38 30.46 -4.37 1.30
C LEU A 38 29.83 -5.74 1.05
N VAL A 39 29.57 -6.51 2.11
CA VAL A 39 28.87 -7.81 2.02
C VAL A 39 27.46 -7.62 1.43
N GLY A 40 26.68 -6.68 1.95
CA GLY A 40 25.34 -6.38 1.46
C GLY A 40 25.35 -5.95 -0.01
N ARG A 41 26.31 -5.09 -0.41
CA ARG A 41 26.46 -4.63 -1.79
C ARG A 41 26.85 -5.75 -2.75
N LEU A 42 27.80 -6.60 -2.34
CA LEU A 42 28.28 -7.72 -3.16
C LEU A 42 27.18 -8.76 -3.35
N THR A 43 26.55 -9.20 -2.25
CA THR A 43 25.46 -10.17 -2.28
C THR A 43 24.29 -9.67 -3.09
N ARG A 44 23.90 -8.38 -2.92
CA ARG A 44 22.87 -7.75 -3.75
C ARG A 44 23.19 -7.79 -5.23
N ARG A 45 24.44 -7.49 -5.66
CA ARG A 45 24.85 -7.55 -7.07
C ARG A 45 24.69 -8.96 -7.65
N ILE A 46 24.99 -9.97 -6.87
CA ILE A 46 24.84 -11.37 -7.26
C ILE A 46 23.35 -11.72 -7.38
N LEU A 47 22.55 -11.37 -6.38
CA LEU A 47 21.12 -11.67 -6.33
C LEU A 47 20.31 -10.91 -7.39
N GLN A 48 20.71 -9.69 -7.76
CA GLN A 48 20.08 -8.95 -8.87
C GLN A 48 20.14 -9.69 -10.20
N ARG A 49 21.19 -10.51 -10.43
CA ARG A 49 21.26 -11.38 -11.61
C ARG A 49 20.19 -12.48 -11.60
N TRP A 50 19.59 -12.74 -10.45
CA TRP A 50 18.56 -13.77 -10.23
C TRP A 50 17.17 -13.14 -10.06
N GLY A 51 17.00 -11.87 -10.46
CA GLY A 51 15.71 -11.19 -10.50
C GLY A 51 15.18 -10.65 -9.15
N THR A 52 16.00 -10.69 -8.07
CA THR A 52 15.56 -10.19 -6.77
C THR A 52 15.94 -8.71 -6.58
N SER A 53 15.03 -7.88 -6.06
CA SER A 53 15.25 -6.45 -5.83
C SER A 53 15.16 -6.12 -4.33
N LEU A 54 16.30 -6.14 -3.64
CA LEU A 54 16.41 -5.55 -2.30
C LEU A 54 16.97 -4.12 -2.39
N SER A 55 16.46 -3.19 -1.56
CA SER A 55 17.06 -1.86 -1.44
C SER A 55 18.45 -1.95 -0.82
N SER A 56 19.33 -0.98 -1.13
CA SER A 56 20.70 -0.97 -0.57
C SER A 56 20.72 -0.91 0.94
N SER A 57 19.82 -0.13 1.54
CA SER A 57 19.67 0.02 2.99
C SER A 57 19.20 -1.29 3.65
N ALA A 58 18.20 -1.95 3.06
CA ALA A 58 17.72 -3.24 3.56
C ALA A 58 18.82 -4.31 3.53
N ALA A 59 19.57 -4.43 2.42
CA ALA A 59 20.67 -5.37 2.31
C ALA A 59 21.79 -5.09 3.33
N THR A 60 22.11 -3.82 3.58
CA THR A 60 23.13 -3.44 4.57
C THR A 60 22.68 -3.73 6.00
N LEU A 61 21.45 -3.40 6.36
CA LEU A 61 20.89 -3.71 7.69
C LEU A 61 20.81 -5.22 7.93
N THR A 62 20.37 -5.97 6.95
CA THR A 62 20.31 -7.45 7.02
C THR A 62 21.70 -8.04 7.15
N ALA A 63 22.71 -7.51 6.42
CA ALA A 63 24.10 -7.93 6.56
C ALA A 63 24.64 -7.63 7.96
N LEU A 64 24.33 -6.45 8.52
CA LEU A 64 24.77 -6.06 9.85
C LEU A 64 24.18 -6.98 10.91
N LEU A 65 22.89 -7.27 10.86
CA LEU A 65 22.22 -8.23 11.75
C LEU A 65 22.82 -9.64 11.62
N GLY A 66 23.10 -10.07 10.40
CA GLY A 66 23.73 -11.35 10.12
C GLY A 66 25.16 -11.45 10.67
N LEU A 67 25.96 -10.38 10.55
CA LEU A 67 27.31 -10.32 11.11
C LEU A 67 27.29 -10.41 12.64
N TRP A 68 26.45 -9.63 13.31
CA TRP A 68 26.31 -9.69 14.76
C TRP A 68 25.77 -11.04 15.24
N GLY A 69 24.75 -11.57 14.56
CA GLY A 69 24.21 -12.90 14.85
C GLY A 69 25.26 -14.01 14.65
N GLY A 70 26.07 -13.88 13.60
CA GLY A 70 27.15 -14.82 13.32
C GLY A 70 28.30 -14.76 14.31
N LEU A 71 28.65 -13.57 14.81
CA LEU A 71 29.63 -13.46 15.93
C LEU A 71 29.08 -14.09 17.21
N ALA A 72 27.81 -13.86 17.55
CA ALA A 72 27.16 -14.46 18.70
C ALA A 72 27.10 -16.00 18.58
N LEU A 73 26.73 -16.49 17.38
CA LEU A 73 26.73 -17.93 17.09
C LEU A 73 28.11 -18.54 17.15
N GLY A 74 29.13 -17.85 16.61
CA GLY A 74 30.51 -18.28 16.66
C GLY A 74 31.04 -18.36 18.13
N ALA A 75 30.73 -17.36 18.94
CA ALA A 75 31.08 -17.35 20.36
C ALA A 75 30.47 -18.56 21.10
N TRP A 76 29.24 -18.89 20.77
CA TRP A 76 28.58 -20.06 21.36
C TRP A 76 29.14 -21.41 20.87
N LEU A 77 29.59 -21.48 19.62
CA LEU A 77 30.06 -22.74 19.00
C LEU A 77 31.51 -23.04 19.27
N PHE A 78 32.38 -22.01 19.38
CA PHE A 78 33.84 -22.22 19.37
C PHE A 78 34.52 -21.92 20.71
N ASP A 79 33.77 -21.40 21.71
CA ASP A 79 34.29 -21.03 23.03
C ASP A 79 35.61 -20.23 22.96
N GLU A 80 35.68 -19.30 21.99
CA GLU A 80 36.89 -18.50 21.74
C GLU A 80 36.85 -17.17 22.50
N ASP A 81 37.93 -16.82 23.17
CA ASP A 81 38.06 -15.58 23.94
C ASP A 81 38.20 -14.32 23.05
N TYR A 82 38.51 -14.50 21.76
CA TYR A 82 38.77 -13.40 20.82
C TYR A 82 37.74 -13.34 19.71
N LEU A 83 36.95 -12.26 19.70
CA LEU A 83 35.94 -11.98 18.66
C LEU A 83 36.54 -11.90 17.23
N TRP A 84 37.85 -11.77 17.12
CA TRP A 84 38.60 -11.61 15.84
C TRP A 84 39.29 -12.88 15.39
N ALA A 85 39.06 -13.97 16.04
CA ALA A 85 39.54 -15.24 15.54
C ALA A 85 39.01 -15.50 14.13
N THR A 86 39.84 -16.02 13.26
CA THR A 86 39.49 -16.27 11.86
C THR A 86 38.17 -17.08 11.72
N ARG A 87 37.98 -18.05 12.62
CA ARG A 87 36.73 -18.86 12.65
C ARG A 87 35.50 -18.04 12.95
N MET A 88 35.60 -17.09 13.88
CA MET A 88 34.52 -16.17 14.25
C MET A 88 34.13 -15.27 13.07
N LEU A 89 35.11 -14.69 12.37
CA LEU A 89 34.90 -13.86 11.20
C LEU A 89 34.27 -14.65 10.04
N ILE A 90 34.73 -15.87 9.80
CA ILE A 90 34.12 -16.75 8.79
C ILE A 90 32.66 -17.04 9.13
N CYS A 91 32.38 -17.38 10.41
CA CYS A 91 31.02 -17.64 10.87
C CYS A 91 30.13 -16.39 10.70
N ALA A 92 30.63 -15.21 11.05
CA ALA A 92 29.91 -13.95 10.91
C ALA A 92 29.56 -13.64 9.44
N VAL A 93 30.52 -13.76 8.55
CA VAL A 93 30.29 -13.51 7.11
C VAL A 93 29.36 -14.57 6.51
N ALA A 94 29.56 -15.84 6.83
CA ALA A 94 28.70 -16.92 6.34
C ALA A 94 27.23 -16.73 6.79
N THR A 95 27.04 -16.38 8.06
CA THR A 95 25.70 -16.09 8.62
C THR A 95 25.09 -14.86 7.95
N ALA A 96 25.86 -13.78 7.75
CA ALA A 96 25.37 -12.58 7.06
C ALA A 96 24.92 -12.88 5.64
N VAL A 97 25.70 -13.63 4.88
CA VAL A 97 25.33 -14.07 3.53
C VAL A 97 24.09 -14.96 3.57
N GLY A 98 24.02 -15.92 4.48
CA GLY A 98 22.85 -16.80 4.65
C GLY A 98 21.56 -16.04 4.95
N VAL A 99 21.62 -15.06 5.86
CA VAL A 99 20.45 -14.21 6.21
C VAL A 99 20.02 -13.35 5.02
N ILE A 100 20.97 -12.78 4.25
CA ILE A 100 20.63 -12.00 3.04
C ILE A 100 19.98 -12.90 1.98
N VAL A 101 20.52 -14.10 1.74
CA VAL A 101 19.95 -15.05 0.78
C VAL A 101 18.55 -15.48 1.22
N LEU A 102 18.37 -15.81 2.49
CA LEU A 102 17.06 -16.18 3.03
C LEU A 102 16.04 -15.05 2.91
N THR A 103 16.40 -13.83 3.31
CA THR A 103 15.50 -12.67 3.20
C THR A 103 15.18 -12.34 1.75
N SER A 104 16.13 -12.52 0.83
CA SER A 104 15.91 -12.34 -0.61
C SER A 104 14.99 -13.42 -1.17
N ALA A 105 15.16 -14.68 -0.76
CA ALA A 105 14.30 -15.78 -1.19
C ALA A 105 12.85 -15.60 -0.68
N VAL A 106 12.71 -15.18 0.59
CA VAL A 106 11.39 -14.85 1.16
C VAL A 106 10.75 -13.67 0.42
N ALA A 107 11.53 -12.62 0.15
CA ALA A 107 11.04 -11.47 -0.61
C ALA A 107 10.62 -11.85 -2.04
N ALA A 108 11.40 -12.67 -2.72
CA ALA A 108 11.08 -13.19 -4.04
C ALA A 108 9.81 -14.07 -4.02
N TRP A 109 9.69 -14.93 -3.02
CA TRP A 109 8.50 -15.77 -2.82
C TRP A 109 7.24 -14.94 -2.57
N LEU A 110 7.35 -13.89 -1.73
CA LEU A 110 6.23 -12.96 -1.46
C LEU A 110 5.88 -12.08 -2.67
N GLN A 111 6.83 -11.82 -3.56
CA GLN A 111 6.64 -11.05 -4.80
C GLN A 111 6.29 -11.93 -5.99
N HIS A 112 6.34 -13.25 -5.83
CA HIS A 112 5.95 -14.18 -6.88
C HIS A 112 4.46 -14.02 -7.14
N GLU A 113 4.14 -13.41 -8.29
CA GLU A 113 2.75 -13.36 -8.75
C GLU A 113 2.39 -14.74 -9.29
N PRO A 114 1.33 -15.37 -8.78
CA PRO A 114 0.88 -16.63 -9.33
C PRO A 114 0.59 -16.43 -10.83
N GLU A 115 1.01 -17.39 -11.64
CA GLU A 115 0.69 -17.40 -13.06
C GLU A 115 -0.84 -17.30 -13.20
N LEU A 116 -1.28 -16.28 -13.95
CA LEU A 116 -2.70 -16.02 -14.10
C LEU A 116 -3.30 -17.13 -14.97
N GLU A 117 -4.32 -17.80 -14.44
CA GLU A 117 -5.13 -18.77 -15.16
C GLU A 117 -5.58 -18.20 -16.53
N PRO A 118 -5.63 -19.00 -17.61
CA PRO A 118 -6.16 -18.55 -18.89
C PRO A 118 -7.57 -17.95 -18.75
N ILE A 119 -7.87 -16.89 -19.50
CA ILE A 119 -9.17 -16.17 -19.41
C ILE A 119 -10.34 -17.14 -19.69
N ALA A 120 -10.19 -18.04 -20.68
CA ALA A 120 -11.20 -19.04 -21.01
C ALA A 120 -11.50 -20.00 -19.86
N GLU A 121 -10.50 -20.36 -19.06
CA GLU A 121 -10.70 -21.22 -17.89
C GLU A 121 -11.38 -20.48 -16.76
N ALA A 122 -10.99 -19.24 -16.52
CA ALA A 122 -11.67 -18.37 -15.57
C ALA A 122 -13.15 -18.17 -15.93
N ALA A 123 -13.46 -17.94 -17.21
CA ALA A 123 -14.82 -17.76 -17.69
C ALA A 123 -15.70 -19.00 -17.51
N ARG A 124 -15.15 -20.22 -17.67
CA ARG A 124 -15.91 -21.48 -17.45
C ARG A 124 -16.36 -21.67 -16.01
N ARG A 125 -15.70 -21.07 -15.02
CA ARG A 125 -16.10 -21.19 -13.61
C ARG A 125 -17.35 -20.39 -13.26
N GLY A 126 -17.74 -19.45 -14.11
CA GLY A 126 -18.87 -18.58 -13.87
C GLY A 126 -18.56 -17.45 -12.90
N GLU A 127 -19.50 -16.52 -12.77
CA GLU A 127 -19.38 -15.36 -11.86
C GLU A 127 -19.34 -15.78 -10.39
N SER A 128 -18.63 -14.99 -9.60
CA SER A 128 -18.46 -15.22 -8.17
C SER A 128 -18.28 -13.90 -7.41
N GLU A 129 -18.07 -13.97 -6.09
CA GLU A 129 -17.71 -12.80 -5.29
C GLU A 129 -16.51 -12.02 -5.87
N ARG A 130 -15.56 -12.75 -6.52
CA ARG A 130 -14.32 -12.18 -7.04
C ARG A 130 -14.19 -12.21 -8.57
N LEU A 131 -15.19 -12.66 -9.27
CA LEU A 131 -15.19 -12.76 -10.72
C LEU A 131 -16.52 -12.23 -11.27
N GLU A 132 -16.44 -11.25 -12.14
CA GLU A 132 -17.60 -10.60 -12.78
C GLU A 132 -17.39 -10.56 -14.28
N PHE A 133 -18.46 -10.78 -15.06
CA PHE A 133 -18.46 -10.73 -16.52
C PHE A 133 -19.23 -9.50 -17.01
N LYS A 134 -18.74 -8.89 -18.06
CA LYS A 134 -19.46 -7.87 -18.79
C LYS A 134 -19.18 -8.04 -20.28
N SER A 135 -20.25 -8.10 -21.04
CA SER A 135 -20.16 -8.25 -22.49
C SER A 135 -19.50 -7.05 -23.18
N SER A 136 -19.55 -5.87 -22.57
CA SER A 136 -18.98 -4.63 -23.06
C SER A 136 -18.77 -3.65 -21.90
N ALA A 137 -17.83 -2.75 -22.02
CA ALA A 137 -17.68 -1.62 -21.09
C ALA A 137 -18.14 -0.28 -21.71
N ARG A 138 -18.52 -0.27 -22.97
CA ARG A 138 -18.79 0.98 -23.69
C ARG A 138 -20.03 0.93 -24.57
N VAL A 139 -20.28 -0.15 -25.26
CA VAL A 139 -21.38 -0.30 -26.21
C VAL A 139 -22.53 -1.07 -25.58
N ASN A 140 -23.72 -0.55 -25.71
CA ASN A 140 -24.93 -1.31 -25.42
C ASN A 140 -25.21 -2.26 -26.60
N LEU A 141 -24.92 -3.54 -26.43
CA LEU A 141 -25.01 -4.54 -27.50
C LEU A 141 -26.43 -4.70 -28.10
N ARG A 142 -27.47 -4.28 -27.37
CA ARG A 142 -28.85 -4.28 -27.90
C ARG A 142 -29.11 -3.16 -28.89
N THR A 143 -28.47 -2.01 -28.70
CA THR A 143 -28.69 -0.84 -29.56
C THR A 143 -27.54 -0.62 -30.54
N GLY A 144 -26.40 -1.30 -30.35
CA GLY A 144 -25.17 -1.11 -31.13
C GLY A 144 -24.52 0.26 -30.93
N LYS A 145 -24.92 1.02 -29.91
CA LYS A 145 -24.46 2.39 -29.68
C LYS A 145 -23.68 2.51 -28.37
N ARG A 146 -22.75 3.46 -28.38
CA ARG A 146 -22.07 3.88 -27.15
C ARG A 146 -23.08 4.31 -26.09
N ASP A 147 -22.90 3.85 -24.87
CA ASP A 147 -23.79 4.11 -23.74
C ASP A 147 -22.97 4.41 -22.47
N ASP A 148 -23.10 5.63 -21.95
CA ASP A 148 -22.44 6.07 -20.72
C ASP A 148 -22.85 5.20 -19.49
N ALA A 149 -23.99 4.49 -19.56
CA ALA A 149 -24.40 3.56 -18.54
C ALA A 149 -23.47 2.34 -18.48
N MET A 150 -23.01 1.81 -19.62
CA MET A 150 -22.04 0.70 -19.68
C MET A 150 -20.70 1.13 -19.07
N GLU A 151 -20.21 2.30 -19.42
CA GLU A 151 -19.01 2.89 -18.83
C GLU A 151 -19.15 3.03 -17.29
N THR A 152 -20.33 3.43 -16.83
CA THR A 152 -20.64 3.54 -15.39
C THR A 152 -20.65 2.19 -14.70
N ILE A 153 -21.22 1.15 -15.31
CA ILE A 153 -21.27 -0.20 -14.77
C ILE A 153 -19.85 -0.76 -14.62
N ALA A 154 -19.00 -0.64 -15.65
CA ALA A 154 -17.63 -1.07 -15.60
C ALA A 154 -16.83 -0.36 -14.49
N ALA A 155 -16.92 0.97 -14.41
CA ALA A 155 -16.25 1.75 -13.36
C ALA A 155 -16.76 1.40 -11.93
N LYS A 156 -18.08 1.18 -11.79
CA LYS A 156 -18.71 0.76 -10.54
C LYS A 156 -18.20 -0.59 -10.07
N THR A 157 -18.09 -1.56 -10.96
CA THR A 157 -17.54 -2.91 -10.63
C THR A 157 -16.10 -2.82 -10.16
N VAL A 158 -15.26 -2.06 -10.86
CA VAL A 158 -13.87 -1.83 -10.45
C VAL A 158 -13.79 -1.12 -9.10
N ALA A 159 -14.61 -0.09 -8.85
CA ALA A 159 -14.69 0.58 -7.55
C ALA A 159 -15.04 -0.39 -6.42
N ALA A 160 -16.02 -1.26 -6.66
CA ALA A 160 -16.47 -2.24 -5.67
C ALA A 160 -15.39 -3.29 -5.35
N PHE A 161 -14.63 -3.75 -6.35
CA PHE A 161 -13.48 -4.63 -6.12
C PHE A 161 -12.37 -3.92 -5.34
N LEU A 162 -12.01 -2.68 -5.71
CA LEU A 162 -11.01 -1.87 -4.99
C LEU A 162 -11.38 -1.68 -3.51
N ASN A 163 -12.65 -1.45 -3.23
CA ASN A 163 -13.15 -1.27 -1.88
C ASN A 163 -13.39 -2.58 -1.10
N SER A 164 -13.26 -3.73 -1.75
CA SER A 164 -13.47 -5.04 -1.14
C SER A 164 -12.16 -5.85 -1.09
N ARG A 165 -12.21 -7.14 -1.32
CA ARG A 165 -11.04 -8.05 -1.29
C ARG A 165 -10.30 -8.12 -2.63
N GLY A 166 -10.58 -7.19 -3.56
CA GLY A 166 -10.14 -7.30 -4.94
C GLY A 166 -11.01 -8.27 -5.73
N GLY A 167 -10.66 -8.48 -6.99
CA GLY A 167 -11.35 -9.39 -7.89
C GLY A 167 -10.92 -9.21 -9.33
N THR A 168 -11.61 -9.89 -10.22
CA THR A 168 -11.37 -9.87 -11.66
C THR A 168 -12.65 -9.51 -12.39
N LEU A 169 -12.55 -8.54 -13.29
CA LEU A 169 -13.61 -8.21 -14.23
C LEU A 169 -13.17 -8.70 -15.62
N LEU A 170 -13.98 -9.54 -16.26
CA LEU A 170 -13.79 -9.96 -17.64
C LEU A 170 -14.71 -9.12 -18.52
N LEU A 171 -14.11 -8.44 -19.51
CA LEU A 171 -14.81 -7.64 -20.51
C LEU A 171 -14.76 -8.37 -21.86
N GLY A 172 -15.86 -8.37 -22.59
CA GLY A 172 -16.03 -9.15 -23.81
C GLY A 172 -16.48 -10.59 -23.51
N VAL A 173 -17.07 -10.85 -22.32
CA VAL A 173 -17.59 -12.15 -21.89
C VAL A 173 -19.07 -11.98 -21.53
N ASP A 174 -19.90 -12.88 -22.03
CA ASP A 174 -21.33 -12.89 -21.71
C ASP A 174 -21.63 -13.61 -20.38
N ASP A 175 -22.88 -13.52 -19.93
CA ASP A 175 -23.34 -14.13 -18.66
C ASP A 175 -23.24 -15.66 -18.67
N ALA A 176 -23.10 -16.30 -19.84
CA ALA A 176 -22.88 -17.74 -19.98
C ALA A 176 -21.39 -18.12 -19.98
N GLY A 177 -20.47 -17.15 -19.83
CA GLY A 177 -19.03 -17.38 -19.87
C GLY A 177 -18.44 -17.55 -21.26
N ARG A 178 -19.18 -17.19 -22.33
CA ARG A 178 -18.65 -17.23 -23.70
C ARG A 178 -17.83 -16.00 -23.99
N LEU A 179 -16.69 -16.20 -24.65
CA LEU A 179 -15.74 -15.13 -25.02
C LEU A 179 -16.21 -14.46 -26.32
N ILE A 180 -17.13 -13.51 -26.20
CA ILE A 180 -17.75 -12.85 -27.36
C ILE A 180 -16.91 -11.71 -27.98
N GLY A 181 -15.85 -11.31 -27.27
CA GLY A 181 -14.92 -10.27 -27.74
C GLY A 181 -15.41 -8.84 -27.57
N LEU A 182 -14.48 -7.89 -27.78
CA LEU A 182 -14.66 -6.45 -27.64
C LEU A 182 -14.73 -5.73 -28.99
N GLY A 183 -14.92 -6.43 -30.09
CA GLY A 183 -15.05 -5.85 -31.43
C GLY A 183 -16.01 -4.64 -31.46
N PRO A 184 -17.25 -4.75 -30.94
CA PRO A 184 -18.18 -3.62 -30.89
C PRO A 184 -17.65 -2.41 -30.09
N ASP A 185 -16.89 -2.62 -29.02
CA ASP A 185 -16.27 -1.55 -28.24
C ASP A 185 -15.16 -0.87 -29.05
N TYR A 186 -14.34 -1.67 -29.74
CA TYR A 186 -13.22 -1.19 -30.56
C TYR A 186 -13.68 -0.27 -31.68
N THR A 187 -14.78 -0.56 -32.35
CA THR A 187 -15.32 0.30 -33.44
C THR A 187 -15.67 1.72 -32.99
N THR A 188 -15.82 1.93 -31.67
CA THR A 188 -16.10 3.27 -31.12
C THR A 188 -14.82 4.06 -30.82
N LEU A 189 -13.64 3.45 -30.99
CA LEU A 189 -12.35 4.06 -30.75
C LEU A 189 -11.75 4.61 -32.04
N ARG A 190 -10.77 5.52 -31.90
CA ARG A 190 -10.06 6.09 -33.07
C ARG A 190 -9.20 5.04 -33.79
N HIS A 191 -8.66 4.09 -33.04
CA HIS A 191 -7.96 2.91 -33.53
C HIS A 191 -8.59 1.72 -32.86
N GLU A 192 -8.91 0.69 -33.62
CA GLU A 192 -9.66 -0.48 -33.19
C GLU A 192 -8.72 -1.56 -32.64
N ASP A 193 -8.00 -1.22 -31.56
CA ASP A 193 -6.97 -2.08 -30.98
C ASP A 193 -7.04 -2.13 -29.44
N ALA A 194 -6.39 -3.12 -28.87
CA ALA A 194 -6.30 -3.34 -27.43
C ALA A 194 -5.62 -2.18 -26.69
N ASP A 195 -4.56 -1.58 -27.27
CA ASP A 195 -3.83 -0.47 -26.66
C ASP A 195 -4.73 0.74 -26.46
N ARG A 196 -5.54 1.07 -27.48
CA ARG A 196 -6.51 2.17 -27.38
C ARG A 196 -7.62 1.87 -26.41
N TYR A 197 -8.03 0.63 -26.32
CA TYR A 197 -9.02 0.22 -25.33
C TYR A 197 -8.47 0.29 -23.90
N GLU A 198 -7.22 -0.12 -23.68
CA GLU A 198 -6.56 0.10 -22.39
C GLU A 198 -6.50 1.57 -22.01
N LEU A 199 -6.10 2.45 -22.94
CA LEU A 199 -6.06 3.90 -22.69
C LEU A 199 -7.45 4.44 -22.35
N PHE A 200 -8.50 3.97 -23.04
CA PHE A 200 -9.88 4.34 -22.73
C PHE A 200 -10.27 3.93 -21.31
N LEU A 201 -10.00 2.68 -20.91
CA LEU A 201 -10.34 2.19 -19.57
C LEU A 201 -9.59 2.97 -18.49
N ARG A 202 -8.30 3.23 -18.68
CA ARG A 202 -7.50 4.02 -17.73
C ARG A 202 -8.00 5.46 -17.60
N ASP A 203 -8.41 6.08 -18.69
CA ASP A 203 -8.99 7.43 -18.69
C ASP A 203 -10.38 7.46 -18.02
N LEU A 204 -11.19 6.44 -18.27
CA LEU A 204 -12.47 6.23 -17.59
C LEU A 204 -12.27 6.13 -16.07
N TRP A 205 -11.37 5.27 -15.62
CA TRP A 205 -11.12 5.10 -14.17
C TRP A 205 -10.48 6.34 -13.57
N ARG A 206 -9.56 7.01 -14.25
CA ARG A 206 -8.98 8.27 -13.78
C ARG A 206 -10.06 9.33 -13.56
N THR A 207 -11.00 9.45 -14.48
CA THR A 207 -12.09 10.42 -14.42
C THR A 207 -13.13 10.06 -13.35
N ARG A 208 -13.45 8.77 -13.22
CA ARG A 208 -14.53 8.28 -12.36
C ARG A 208 -14.07 7.92 -10.94
N LEU A 209 -12.85 7.41 -10.77
CA LEU A 209 -12.33 6.89 -9.50
C LEU A 209 -11.15 7.72 -8.95
N GLY A 210 -10.55 8.56 -9.80
CA GLY A 210 -9.37 9.35 -9.46
C GLY A 210 -8.05 8.68 -9.86
N ALA A 211 -6.98 9.49 -9.96
CA ALA A 211 -5.71 9.08 -10.52
C ALA A 211 -5.05 7.91 -9.75
N ASN A 212 -5.09 7.94 -8.42
CA ASN A 212 -4.47 6.90 -7.60
C ASN A 212 -5.19 5.54 -7.73
N ALA A 213 -6.50 5.54 -7.88
CA ALA A 213 -7.28 4.32 -8.08
C ALA A 213 -7.10 3.74 -9.50
N ALA A 214 -6.93 4.60 -10.51
CA ALA A 214 -6.81 4.20 -11.91
C ALA A 214 -5.54 3.42 -12.23
N VAL A 215 -4.48 3.52 -11.43
CA VAL A 215 -3.22 2.81 -11.65
C VAL A 215 -3.19 1.41 -11.02
N LEU A 216 -4.14 1.10 -10.14
CA LEU A 216 -4.16 -0.17 -9.41
C LEU A 216 -4.58 -1.37 -10.27
N PRO A 217 -5.64 -1.28 -11.13
CA PRO A 217 -6.06 -2.38 -11.97
C PRO A 217 -5.00 -2.75 -13.01
N ARG A 218 -4.79 -4.06 -13.22
CA ARG A 218 -3.96 -4.59 -14.30
C ARG A 218 -4.85 -5.11 -15.41
N LEU A 219 -4.41 -4.93 -16.64
CA LEU A 219 -5.14 -5.38 -17.81
C LEU A 219 -4.31 -6.41 -18.57
N ASP A 220 -4.97 -7.48 -18.98
CA ASP A 220 -4.43 -8.50 -19.86
C ASP A 220 -5.46 -8.75 -20.96
N PHE A 221 -4.99 -8.90 -22.19
CA PHE A 221 -5.81 -9.17 -23.35
C PHE A 221 -5.51 -10.56 -23.91
N ALA A 222 -6.55 -11.25 -24.35
CA ALA A 222 -6.43 -12.51 -25.05
C ALA A 222 -7.44 -12.54 -26.20
N PRO A 223 -7.13 -13.22 -27.32
CA PRO A 223 -8.09 -13.36 -28.42
C PRO A 223 -9.41 -13.99 -27.95
N ALA A 224 -10.52 -13.53 -28.53
CA ALA A 224 -11.79 -14.18 -28.31
C ALA A 224 -11.89 -15.48 -29.14
N ASP A 225 -12.38 -16.57 -28.54
CA ASP A 225 -12.51 -17.86 -29.25
C ASP A 225 -13.60 -17.85 -30.32
N ASP A 226 -14.76 -17.24 -30.00
CA ASP A 226 -15.97 -17.28 -30.82
C ASP A 226 -16.45 -15.87 -31.25
N GLY A 227 -15.63 -14.83 -31.07
CA GLY A 227 -16.03 -13.44 -31.25
C GLY A 227 -15.06 -12.60 -32.04
N GLU A 228 -15.42 -11.32 -32.22
CA GLU A 228 -14.57 -10.34 -32.88
C GLU A 228 -13.70 -9.58 -31.87
N GLY A 229 -12.39 -9.54 -32.11
CA GLY A 229 -11.41 -8.83 -31.29
C GLY A 229 -10.93 -9.65 -30.08
N ASP A 230 -10.57 -8.95 -29.02
CA ASP A 230 -9.99 -9.54 -27.79
C ASP A 230 -11.03 -9.58 -26.67
N VAL A 231 -10.75 -10.38 -25.66
CA VAL A 231 -11.35 -10.25 -24.33
C VAL A 231 -10.34 -9.62 -23.40
N CYS A 232 -10.80 -8.79 -22.47
CA CYS A 232 -9.94 -8.10 -21.52
C CYS A 232 -10.18 -8.58 -20.09
N ARG A 233 -9.12 -9.06 -19.44
CA ARG A 233 -9.11 -9.33 -18.01
C ARG A 233 -8.60 -8.10 -17.25
N VAL A 234 -9.42 -7.58 -16.37
CA VAL A 234 -9.08 -6.50 -15.44
C VAL A 234 -8.89 -7.10 -14.05
N THR A 235 -7.65 -7.29 -13.63
CA THR A 235 -7.32 -7.77 -12.28
C THR A 235 -7.24 -6.57 -11.34
N VAL A 236 -8.12 -6.53 -10.36
CA VAL A 236 -8.30 -5.41 -9.44
C VAL A 236 -7.83 -5.80 -8.04
N PRO A 237 -6.71 -5.28 -7.53
CA PRO A 237 -6.28 -5.50 -6.16
C PRO A 237 -7.16 -4.71 -5.16
N PRO A 238 -7.17 -5.08 -3.87
CA PRO A 238 -7.78 -4.25 -2.84
C PRO A 238 -7.03 -2.91 -2.71
N SER A 239 -7.77 -1.81 -2.63
CA SER A 239 -7.19 -0.47 -2.46
C SER A 239 -6.70 -0.24 -1.02
N PRO A 240 -5.55 0.44 -0.84
CA PRO A 240 -5.08 0.84 0.48
C PRO A 240 -5.89 2.01 1.10
N VAL A 241 -6.74 2.67 0.32
CA VAL A 241 -7.59 3.80 0.74
C VAL A 241 -8.98 3.66 0.14
N PRO A 242 -10.03 4.29 0.73
CA PRO A 242 -11.38 4.28 0.16
C PRO A 242 -11.40 4.90 -1.24
N VAL A 243 -12.10 4.25 -2.17
CA VAL A 243 -12.28 4.70 -3.55
C VAL A 243 -13.74 5.04 -3.79
N TYR A 244 -14.00 6.27 -4.21
CA TYR A 244 -15.35 6.77 -4.46
C TYR A 244 -15.61 6.91 -5.95
N LEU A 245 -16.75 6.39 -6.40
CA LEU A 245 -17.23 6.56 -7.76
C LEU A 245 -17.85 7.95 -7.91
N SER A 246 -17.34 8.72 -8.86
CA SER A 246 -17.94 10.00 -9.27
C SER A 246 -18.95 9.78 -10.38
N GLY A 247 -20.04 10.55 -10.40
CA GLY A 247 -21.04 10.52 -11.47
C GLY A 247 -20.47 10.86 -12.86
N PRO A 248 -21.23 10.63 -13.94
CA PRO A 248 -20.82 10.96 -15.29
C PRO A 248 -20.44 12.45 -15.41
N LYS A 249 -19.28 12.72 -16.07
CA LYS A 249 -18.76 14.10 -16.25
C LYS A 249 -18.58 14.89 -14.94
N GLY A 250 -18.34 14.17 -13.82
CA GLY A 250 -18.17 14.81 -12.51
C GLY A 250 -19.45 15.41 -11.92
N LYS A 251 -20.62 15.13 -12.51
CA LYS A 251 -21.92 15.55 -11.99
C LYS A 251 -22.45 14.52 -11.00
N GLY A 252 -23.02 14.97 -9.89
CA GLY A 252 -23.54 14.11 -8.83
C GLY A 252 -22.59 13.94 -7.66
N GLY A 253 -23.07 13.29 -6.59
CA GLY A 253 -22.29 12.97 -5.41
C GLY A 253 -21.25 11.89 -5.67
N ARG A 254 -20.35 11.72 -4.70
CA ARG A 254 -19.43 10.58 -4.66
C ARG A 254 -20.11 9.42 -3.95
N GLU A 255 -20.02 8.24 -4.51
CA GLU A 255 -20.67 7.04 -4.01
C GLU A 255 -19.62 6.00 -3.61
N LEU A 256 -19.83 5.32 -2.49
CA LEU A 256 -19.01 4.20 -2.06
C LEU A 256 -19.71 2.89 -2.47
N TRP A 257 -19.04 2.13 -3.33
CA TRP A 257 -19.51 0.84 -3.82
C TRP A 257 -18.63 -0.28 -3.28
N VAL A 258 -19.24 -1.39 -2.87
CA VAL A 258 -18.57 -2.58 -2.33
C VAL A 258 -19.14 -3.84 -2.94
N ARG A 259 -18.39 -4.96 -2.88
CA ARG A 259 -18.89 -6.31 -3.21
C ARG A 259 -19.51 -6.93 -1.96
N ALA A 260 -20.71 -7.42 -2.08
CA ALA A 260 -21.40 -8.21 -1.09
C ALA A 260 -21.86 -9.52 -1.76
N GLY A 261 -21.08 -10.58 -1.62
CA GLY A 261 -21.23 -11.79 -2.43
C GLY A 261 -21.10 -11.47 -3.92
N ASN A 262 -22.00 -11.99 -4.73
CA ASN A 262 -22.02 -11.78 -6.19
C ASN A 262 -22.64 -10.43 -6.60
N SER A 263 -23.02 -9.56 -5.64
CA SER A 263 -23.62 -8.28 -5.96
C SER A 263 -22.71 -7.11 -5.66
N THR A 264 -22.91 -6.02 -6.42
CA THR A 264 -22.24 -4.74 -6.19
C THR A 264 -23.26 -3.80 -5.53
N GLN A 265 -22.97 -3.37 -4.31
CA GLN A 265 -23.88 -2.56 -3.49
C GLN A 265 -23.31 -1.17 -3.21
N ARG A 266 -24.18 -0.17 -3.25
CA ARG A 266 -23.87 1.17 -2.77
C ARG A 266 -24.12 1.21 -1.27
N LEU A 267 -23.16 1.74 -0.53
CA LEU A 267 -23.36 2.02 0.89
C LEU A 267 -23.94 3.42 1.07
N GLU A 268 -24.95 3.53 1.93
CA GLU A 268 -25.47 4.81 2.38
C GLU A 268 -24.46 5.45 3.35
N VAL A 269 -24.66 6.73 3.67
CA VAL A 269 -23.62 7.54 4.34
C VAL A 269 -23.18 6.96 5.69
N ASP A 270 -24.12 6.48 6.49
CA ASP A 270 -23.89 5.88 7.81
C ASP A 270 -23.11 4.56 7.71
N ASP A 271 -23.55 3.66 6.84
CA ASP A 271 -22.86 2.39 6.55
C ASP A 271 -21.50 2.63 5.93
N ALA A 272 -21.36 3.61 5.04
CA ALA A 272 -20.10 3.97 4.43
C ALA A 272 -19.07 4.46 5.46
N ILE A 273 -19.49 5.29 6.43
CA ILE A 273 -18.61 5.75 7.51
C ILE A 273 -18.16 4.57 8.36
N ALA A 274 -19.08 3.69 8.78
CA ALA A 274 -18.76 2.51 9.57
C ALA A 274 -17.78 1.60 8.83
N TYR A 275 -18.06 1.29 7.56
CA TYR A 275 -17.21 0.46 6.70
C TYR A 275 -15.80 1.04 6.51
N VAL A 276 -15.70 2.32 6.17
CA VAL A 276 -14.41 3.01 5.97
C VAL A 276 -13.58 3.04 7.24
N THR A 277 -14.21 3.33 8.38
CA THR A 277 -13.53 3.37 9.68
C THR A 277 -12.99 2.01 10.09
N GLN A 278 -13.74 0.95 9.81
CA GLN A 278 -13.33 -0.43 10.12
C GLN A 278 -12.22 -0.91 9.18
N ARG A 279 -12.38 -0.67 7.87
CA ARG A 279 -11.47 -1.22 6.86
C ARG A 279 -10.17 -0.45 6.74
N TRP A 280 -10.21 0.87 6.87
CA TRP A 280 -9.04 1.76 6.76
C TRP A 280 -8.88 2.66 7.98
N PRO A 281 -8.62 2.08 9.16
CA PRO A 281 -8.60 2.83 10.42
C PRO A 281 -7.56 3.95 10.45
N HIS A 282 -6.51 3.83 9.61
CA HIS A 282 -5.44 4.83 9.54
C HIS A 282 -5.83 6.08 8.76
N THR A 283 -6.79 6.01 7.84
CA THR A 283 -7.23 7.16 7.03
C THR A 283 -8.19 8.07 7.78
N VAL A 284 -8.86 7.55 8.79
CA VAL A 284 -9.91 8.26 9.54
C VAL A 284 -9.45 8.70 10.94
N ARG A 285 -8.32 8.20 11.42
CA ARG A 285 -7.79 8.62 12.72
C ARG A 285 -7.25 10.05 12.65
N PRO A 286 -7.86 11.02 13.35
CA PRO A 286 -7.33 12.37 13.41
C PRO A 286 -5.93 12.33 14.04
N SER A 287 -4.99 13.11 13.50
CA SER A 287 -3.65 13.23 14.08
C SER A 287 -3.74 13.72 15.52
N LEU A 288 -2.74 13.40 16.34
CA LEU A 288 -2.67 13.85 17.74
C LEU A 288 -2.80 15.37 17.83
N ARG A 289 -2.18 16.10 16.87
CA ARG A 289 -2.30 17.57 16.76
C ARG A 289 -3.74 18.00 16.48
N SER A 290 -4.48 17.32 15.61
CA SER A 290 -5.89 17.61 15.34
C SER A 290 -6.76 17.37 16.57
N ARG A 291 -6.53 16.26 17.30
CA ARG A 291 -7.27 15.95 18.53
C ARG A 291 -7.03 17.01 19.61
N ILE A 292 -5.77 17.43 19.83
CA ILE A 292 -5.41 18.48 20.78
C ILE A 292 -6.02 19.83 20.34
N GLY A 293 -5.92 20.17 19.04
CA GLY A 293 -6.50 21.39 18.49
C GLY A 293 -8.02 21.44 18.68
N THR A 294 -8.72 20.36 18.37
CA THR A 294 -10.17 20.25 18.60
C THR A 294 -10.52 20.37 20.08
N TYR A 295 -9.79 19.67 20.96
CA TYR A 295 -10.00 19.76 22.39
C TYR A 295 -9.84 21.22 22.90
N LEU A 296 -8.78 21.92 22.48
CA LEU A 296 -8.53 23.29 22.86
C LEU A 296 -9.58 24.26 22.30
N LEU A 297 -10.10 24.04 21.10
CA LEU A 297 -11.15 24.86 20.51
C LEU A 297 -12.50 24.70 21.22
N TYR A 298 -12.90 23.47 21.52
CA TYR A 298 -14.21 23.19 22.14
C TYR A 298 -14.24 23.37 23.66
N HIS A 299 -13.06 23.33 24.32
CA HIS A 299 -12.98 23.53 25.78
C HIS A 299 -12.45 24.91 26.17
N ARG A 300 -12.11 25.78 25.23
CA ARG A 300 -12.00 27.21 25.52
C ARG A 300 -13.41 27.75 25.80
N ARG A 301 -13.79 27.85 27.06
CA ARG A 301 -14.90 28.71 27.47
C ARG A 301 -14.62 30.11 26.90
N PRO A 302 -15.59 30.79 26.24
CA PRO A 302 -15.42 32.18 25.92
C PRO A 302 -15.15 32.93 27.23
N ALA A 303 -13.96 33.47 27.38
CA ALA A 303 -13.66 34.43 28.43
C ALA A 303 -14.50 35.65 28.10
N GLY A 304 -15.65 35.83 28.76
CA GLY A 304 -16.46 37.04 28.56
C GLY A 304 -17.96 36.88 28.62
N ALA A 305 -18.51 35.89 29.38
CA ALA A 305 -19.85 36.03 29.89
C ALA A 305 -19.76 36.46 31.34
N SER A 306 -19.28 37.68 31.55
CA SER A 306 -19.39 38.40 32.82
C SER A 306 -20.88 38.60 33.11
N ALA A 307 -21.29 38.20 34.29
CA ALA A 307 -22.51 38.54 34.96
C ALA A 307 -22.73 40.09 34.94
N ASP A 308 -23.51 40.54 33.98
CA ASP A 308 -24.11 41.89 34.06
C ASP A 308 -25.58 41.74 33.59
N GLY A 309 -26.45 41.54 34.53
CA GLY A 309 -27.87 41.31 34.24
C GLY A 309 -28.72 41.10 35.47
N ASP A 310 -28.32 41.66 36.64
CA ASP A 310 -29.25 41.72 37.77
C ASP A 310 -29.13 43.07 38.51
N ARG A 311 -29.62 44.10 37.88
CA ARG A 311 -30.00 45.36 38.52
C ARG A 311 -30.91 46.16 37.61
N THR A 312 -32.18 45.79 37.47
CA THR A 312 -33.25 46.77 37.21
C THR A 312 -34.61 46.04 37.22
N SER A 313 -35.14 45.75 38.38
CA SER A 313 -36.58 45.63 38.53
C SER A 313 -36.93 46.02 39.99
N GLY A 314 -37.02 47.30 40.17
CA GLY A 314 -37.47 47.88 41.41
C GLY A 314 -37.90 49.33 41.22
N ARG A 315 -39.09 49.50 40.67
CA ARG A 315 -39.98 50.64 40.85
C ARG A 315 -40.87 50.83 39.63
N LEU A 316 -42.12 50.53 39.85
CA LEU A 316 -43.21 51.50 39.58
C LEU A 316 -44.54 50.76 39.93
N LEU A 317 -44.93 50.92 41.17
CA LEU A 317 -46.34 50.95 41.57
C LEU A 317 -46.80 52.38 41.43
N GLY A 318 -47.86 52.60 40.74
CA GLY A 318 -48.66 53.77 40.63
C GLY A 318 -49.93 53.44 39.91
#